data_f8fd2d2fdd356e586f3fbf6a9ea904ee
#
_entry.id   f8fd2d2fdd356e586f3fbf6a9ea904ee
#
_cell.length_a   1.000
_cell.length_b   1.000
_cell.length_c   1.000
_cell.angle_alpha   90.00
_cell.angle_beta   90.00
_cell.angle_gamma   90.00
#
_symmetry.space_group_name_H-M   'P 1'
#
loop_
_entity.id
_entity.type
_entity.pdbx_description
1 polymer ?
#
loop_
_entity_poly.entity_id
_entity_poly.type
_entity_poly.pdbx_seq_one_letter_code
_entity_poly.pdbx_strand_id
1 'polypeptide(L)'
;MILRRSSSFAAVFSIHVFLQCLWIKVSVASGYFELQILSMQNVNGELQSGLCCDGTRDAGDSKCLKDECDTYFRVCLKEYQSRVYAAGPCSFGSGSTPVIGGNTFSLRTSARNDKSRIVLPFSFAWPRSYTLIVEALDFNNDTTTSNGGGEVIERAVQSGHDQPEPAVAEPEIRVTCDEHYYGFGCNKFCRPRDEFFGHYTCDHNGNKTCLEGWSGPECNTAICRQGCSMEHGTCKVPGECKCQYGWQGEYCDKCIPHPGCVHGTCVEPWQCLCDTNWGGQLCDKDLNYCGTRQPCLNEGTCSNTGPDKYHCTCPEGYSGVNCERAEHACLSEALFLTEAVVWRTARALECQCLQAGPDPLLHQ
;
A
#
# COMPACT_ATOMS: atom_id res chain seq x y z
N MET A 1 16.65 -10.60 55.51
CA MET A 1 15.23 -10.99 55.35
C MET A 1 14.69 -10.25 54.14
N ILE A 2 14.85 -10.84 52.93
CA ILE A 2 14.49 -10.22 51.67
C ILE A 2 13.29 -10.99 51.10
N LEU A 3 12.16 -10.34 51.07
CA LEU A 3 10.88 -10.89 50.60
C LEU A 3 10.87 -10.97 49.04
N ARG A 4 10.87 -12.20 48.54
CA ARG A 4 10.46 -12.55 47.20
C ARG A 4 8.93 -12.35 47.10
N ARG A 5 8.48 -11.37 46.31
CA ARG A 5 7.12 -11.31 45.77
C ARG A 5 7.14 -10.61 44.43
N SER A 6 7.31 -11.36 43.34
CA SER A 6 7.08 -10.83 41.98
C SER A 6 6.94 -11.92 40.92
N SER A 7 6.34 -13.06 41.19
CA SER A 7 6.10 -14.06 40.13
C SER A 7 4.62 -14.41 39.90
N SER A 8 3.70 -13.87 40.71
CA SER A 8 2.28 -14.24 40.60
C SER A 8 1.50 -13.35 39.63
N PHE A 9 1.88 -12.08 39.47
CA PHE A 9 1.16 -11.15 38.56
C PHE A 9 1.41 -11.43 37.08
N ALA A 10 2.62 -11.82 36.71
CA ALA A 10 2.93 -12.12 35.31
C ALA A 10 2.25 -13.40 34.82
N ALA A 11 2.11 -14.40 35.67
CA ALA A 11 1.43 -15.65 35.33
C ALA A 11 -0.08 -15.47 35.16
N VAL A 12 -0.73 -14.64 35.99
CA VAL A 12 -2.18 -14.38 35.90
C VAL A 12 -2.50 -13.53 34.65
N PHE A 13 -1.64 -12.57 34.28
CA PHE A 13 -1.81 -11.78 33.06
C PHE A 13 -1.64 -12.62 31.80
N SER A 14 -0.66 -13.55 31.81
CA SER A 14 -0.42 -14.46 30.68
C SER A 14 -1.59 -15.45 30.48
N ILE A 15 -2.19 -15.94 31.56
CA ILE A 15 -3.34 -16.85 31.51
C ILE A 15 -4.60 -16.10 31.01
N HIS A 16 -4.81 -14.84 31.41
CA HIS A 16 -5.94 -14.04 30.91
C HIS A 16 -5.82 -13.70 29.43
N VAL A 17 -4.63 -13.35 28.95
CA VAL A 17 -4.38 -13.10 27.51
C VAL A 17 -4.54 -14.40 26.71
N PHE A 18 -4.09 -15.54 27.23
CA PHE A 18 -4.29 -16.85 26.58
C PHE A 18 -5.76 -17.28 26.55
N LEU A 19 -6.51 -17.03 27.62
CA LEU A 19 -7.96 -17.29 27.67
C LEU A 19 -8.77 -16.36 26.74
N GLN A 20 -8.36 -15.11 26.57
CA GLN A 20 -8.98 -14.20 25.60
C GLN A 20 -8.65 -14.57 24.14
N CYS A 21 -7.46 -15.11 23.86
CA CYS A 21 -7.14 -15.64 22.54
C CYS A 21 -7.90 -16.92 22.18
N LEU A 22 -8.34 -17.71 23.16
CA LEU A 22 -9.13 -18.93 22.93
C LEU A 22 -10.61 -18.64 22.58
N TRP A 23 -11.08 -17.40 22.73
CA TRP A 23 -12.46 -17.00 22.41
C TRP A 23 -12.60 -16.30 21.06
N ILE A 24 -11.50 -16.02 20.36
CA ILE A 24 -11.57 -15.57 18.98
C ILE A 24 -11.84 -16.82 18.15
N LYS A 25 -13.11 -17.16 17.95
CA LYS A 25 -13.51 -18.02 16.84
C LYS A 25 -13.13 -17.24 15.57
N VAL A 26 -11.95 -17.50 15.05
CA VAL A 26 -11.61 -17.06 13.70
C VAL A 26 -12.57 -17.82 12.78
N SER A 27 -13.66 -17.18 12.38
CA SER A 27 -14.52 -17.72 11.35
C SER A 27 -13.67 -17.81 10.09
N VAL A 28 -13.33 -19.02 9.71
CA VAL A 28 -12.53 -19.30 8.51
C VAL A 28 -13.34 -19.02 7.24
N ALA A 29 -14.66 -18.99 7.37
CA ALA A 29 -15.62 -18.69 6.31
C ALA A 29 -16.94 -18.28 6.94
N SER A 30 -17.74 -17.48 6.27
CA SER A 30 -19.05 -17.05 6.78
C SER A 30 -19.99 -16.65 5.64
N GLY A 31 -21.26 -17.04 5.79
CA GLY A 31 -22.31 -16.76 4.84
C GLY A 31 -23.61 -17.47 5.19
N TYR A 32 -24.53 -17.46 4.27
CA TYR A 32 -25.82 -18.12 4.42
C TYR A 32 -26.30 -18.74 3.10
N PHE A 33 -26.96 -19.88 3.28
CA PHE A 33 -27.71 -20.58 2.26
C PHE A 33 -29.14 -20.13 2.35
N GLU A 34 -29.70 -19.67 1.24
CA GLU A 34 -31.08 -19.22 1.13
C GLU A 34 -31.85 -20.16 0.19
N LEU A 35 -33.03 -20.56 0.64
CA LEU A 35 -34.00 -21.29 -0.15
C LEU A 35 -35.33 -20.58 -0.11
N GLN A 36 -35.92 -20.34 -1.27
CA GLN A 36 -37.25 -19.77 -1.39
C GLN A 36 -38.21 -20.75 -2.01
N ILE A 37 -39.33 -21.00 -1.33
CA ILE A 37 -40.44 -21.80 -1.86
C ILE A 37 -41.32 -20.91 -2.72
N LEU A 38 -41.55 -21.29 -3.97
CA LEU A 38 -42.30 -20.50 -4.93
C LEU A 38 -43.69 -21.06 -5.19
N SER A 39 -43.85 -22.37 -5.22
CA SER A 39 -45.17 -23.01 -5.46
C SER A 39 -45.20 -24.41 -4.89
N MET A 40 -46.40 -24.91 -4.72
CA MET A 40 -46.72 -26.29 -4.40
C MET A 40 -48.02 -26.72 -5.03
N GLN A 41 -48.14 -27.99 -5.36
CA GLN A 41 -49.36 -28.60 -5.87
C GLN A 41 -49.59 -29.97 -5.22
N ASN A 42 -50.58 -30.05 -4.37
CA ASN A 42 -51.12 -31.30 -3.80
C ASN A 42 -52.58 -31.46 -4.24
N VAL A 43 -52.77 -31.93 -5.47
CA VAL A 43 -54.08 -31.95 -6.14
C VAL A 43 -55.11 -32.81 -5.43
N ASN A 44 -54.67 -33.82 -4.71
CA ASN A 44 -55.52 -34.77 -4.05
C ASN A 44 -55.78 -34.47 -2.56
N GLY A 45 -54.99 -33.54 -1.93
CA GLY A 45 -55.05 -33.28 -0.50
C GLY A 45 -54.53 -34.46 0.35
N GLU A 46 -53.64 -35.27 -0.20
CA GLU A 46 -53.14 -36.51 0.40
C GLU A 46 -51.76 -36.33 1.00
N LEU A 47 -51.50 -37.00 2.09
CA LEU A 47 -50.19 -37.23 2.68
C LEU A 47 -49.42 -38.30 1.88
N GLN A 48 -48.12 -38.38 2.05
CA GLN A 48 -47.28 -39.43 1.48
C GLN A 48 -47.71 -40.84 1.90
N SER A 49 -48.39 -40.98 3.01
CA SER A 49 -48.99 -42.23 3.48
C SER A 49 -50.25 -42.65 2.72
N GLY A 50 -50.81 -41.76 1.90
CA GLY A 50 -52.10 -41.97 1.23
C GLY A 50 -53.33 -41.63 2.08
N LEU A 51 -53.10 -41.12 3.31
CA LEU A 51 -54.18 -40.56 4.14
C LEU A 51 -54.48 -39.12 3.73
N CYS A 52 -55.64 -38.62 4.10
CA CYS A 52 -55.95 -37.18 3.96
C CYS A 52 -55.13 -36.38 5.01
N CYS A 53 -54.77 -35.11 4.67
CA CYS A 53 -54.13 -34.22 5.62
C CYS A 53 -54.98 -34.01 6.87
N ASP A 54 -56.23 -33.65 6.63
CA ASP A 54 -57.22 -33.48 7.68
C ASP A 54 -58.49 -34.31 7.37
N GLY A 55 -59.04 -34.85 8.43
CA GLY A 55 -60.29 -35.59 8.32
C GLY A 55 -60.14 -36.98 7.72
N THR A 56 -61.29 -37.57 7.39
CA THR A 56 -61.37 -38.91 6.83
C THR A 56 -61.89 -38.85 5.38
N ARG A 57 -61.40 -39.78 4.54
CA ARG A 57 -61.88 -39.91 3.17
C ARG A 57 -63.31 -40.48 3.20
N ASP A 58 -64.24 -39.82 2.51
CA ASP A 58 -65.61 -40.35 2.35
C ASP A 58 -65.62 -41.59 1.43
N ALA A 59 -66.49 -42.55 1.77
CA ALA A 59 -66.65 -43.74 0.97
C ALA A 59 -67.22 -43.40 -0.41
N GLY A 60 -66.38 -43.41 -1.45
CA GLY A 60 -66.72 -43.09 -2.81
C GLY A 60 -65.94 -41.92 -3.41
N ASP A 61 -65.24 -41.10 -2.63
CA ASP A 61 -64.40 -40.03 -3.11
C ASP A 61 -62.96 -40.46 -3.35
N SER A 62 -62.44 -40.13 -4.55
CA SER A 62 -61.07 -40.43 -4.92
C SER A 62 -60.09 -39.37 -4.39
N LYS A 63 -60.56 -38.29 -3.79
CA LYS A 63 -59.79 -37.14 -3.35
C LYS A 63 -60.16 -36.67 -1.95
N CYS A 64 -59.20 -36.21 -1.19
CA CYS A 64 -59.39 -35.57 0.10
C CYS A 64 -59.69 -34.07 -0.07
N LEU A 65 -60.94 -33.73 -0.44
CA LEU A 65 -61.28 -32.35 -0.83
C LEU A 65 -62.01 -31.56 0.27
N LYS A 66 -62.32 -32.19 1.41
CA LYS A 66 -63.14 -31.54 2.46
C LYS A 66 -62.35 -30.61 3.37
N ASP A 67 -61.05 -30.83 3.47
CA ASP A 67 -60.20 -29.97 4.26
C ASP A 67 -58.87 -29.75 3.55
N GLU A 68 -58.26 -28.59 3.73
CA GLU A 68 -56.97 -28.26 3.12
C GLU A 68 -55.84 -28.52 4.10
N CYS A 69 -54.70 -29.09 3.59
CA CYS A 69 -53.52 -29.23 4.38
C CYS A 69 -53.00 -27.88 4.85
N ASP A 70 -52.59 -27.76 6.08
CA ASP A 70 -51.84 -26.61 6.62
C ASP A 70 -50.36 -26.74 6.28
N THR A 71 -50.00 -26.39 5.07
CA THR A 71 -48.68 -26.72 4.51
C THR A 71 -47.59 -25.77 4.99
N TYR A 72 -46.56 -26.37 5.58
CA TYR A 72 -45.28 -25.71 5.86
C TYR A 72 -44.11 -26.54 5.32
N PHE A 73 -42.94 -25.92 5.22
CA PHE A 73 -41.75 -26.60 4.69
C PHE A 73 -40.68 -26.73 5.76
N ARG A 74 -40.01 -27.88 5.74
CA ARG A 74 -38.82 -28.14 6.51
C ARG A 74 -37.68 -28.49 5.60
N VAL A 75 -36.50 -27.90 5.85
CA VAL A 75 -35.32 -28.10 5.08
C VAL A 75 -34.22 -28.69 5.95
N CYS A 76 -33.55 -29.68 5.39
CA CYS A 76 -32.36 -30.28 5.98
C CYS A 76 -31.22 -30.26 4.95
N LEU A 77 -30.13 -29.60 5.32
CA LEU A 77 -28.95 -29.47 4.50
C LEU A 77 -27.83 -30.34 5.09
N LYS A 78 -27.28 -31.23 4.28
CA LYS A 78 -26.28 -32.22 4.70
C LYS A 78 -25.08 -32.23 3.76
N GLU A 79 -24.02 -32.90 4.22
CA GLU A 79 -22.95 -33.33 3.32
C GLU A 79 -23.50 -34.16 2.17
N TYR A 80 -22.80 -34.13 1.05
CA TYR A 80 -23.17 -34.90 -0.13
C TYR A 80 -23.30 -36.38 0.17
N GLN A 81 -24.41 -36.94 -0.23
CA GLN A 81 -24.71 -38.36 -0.08
C GLN A 81 -25.06 -38.96 -1.44
N SER A 82 -24.29 -39.96 -1.89
CA SER A 82 -24.61 -40.71 -3.11
C SER A 82 -25.89 -41.53 -2.99
N ARG A 83 -26.24 -41.95 -1.78
CA ARG A 83 -27.54 -42.49 -1.39
C ARG A 83 -28.08 -41.61 -0.27
N VAL A 84 -29.18 -40.95 -0.53
CA VAL A 84 -29.74 -40.02 0.42
C VAL A 84 -30.53 -40.74 1.51
N TYR A 85 -30.14 -40.49 2.74
CA TYR A 85 -30.89 -40.96 3.92
C TYR A 85 -31.58 -39.72 4.54
N ALA A 86 -32.91 -39.73 4.54
CA ALA A 86 -33.70 -38.66 5.17
C ALA A 86 -33.49 -38.57 6.66
N ALA A 87 -33.19 -39.69 7.31
CA ALA A 87 -32.88 -39.75 8.74
C ALA A 87 -31.45 -39.27 9.04
N GLY A 88 -31.22 -38.87 10.29
CA GLY A 88 -29.92 -38.39 10.79
C GLY A 88 -29.78 -36.87 10.80
N PRO A 89 -28.68 -36.35 11.34
CA PRO A 89 -28.48 -34.92 11.54
C PRO A 89 -28.32 -34.16 10.25
N CYS A 90 -28.81 -32.93 10.22
CA CYS A 90 -28.58 -31.95 9.14
C CYS A 90 -27.25 -31.23 9.38
N SER A 91 -26.13 -31.81 8.88
CA SER A 91 -24.76 -31.36 9.21
C SER A 91 -24.45 -29.93 8.82
N PHE A 92 -25.13 -29.38 7.81
CA PHE A 92 -24.97 -28.01 7.37
C PHE A 92 -26.09 -27.07 7.83
N GLY A 93 -27.10 -27.60 8.50
CA GLY A 93 -28.20 -26.84 9.10
C GLY A 93 -29.58 -27.32 8.71
N SER A 94 -30.58 -26.85 9.43
CA SER A 94 -31.98 -27.07 9.15
C SER A 94 -32.80 -25.84 9.48
N GLY A 95 -33.94 -25.70 8.83
CA GLY A 95 -34.87 -24.61 9.05
C GLY A 95 -36.27 -24.98 8.59
N SER A 96 -37.25 -24.19 8.95
CA SER A 96 -38.64 -24.37 8.53
C SER A 96 -39.32 -23.05 8.26
N THR A 97 -40.34 -23.06 7.42
CA THR A 97 -41.28 -21.96 7.23
C THR A 97 -42.39 -22.03 8.29
N PRO A 98 -43.10 -20.96 8.56
CA PRO A 98 -44.46 -21.08 9.10
C PRO A 98 -45.38 -21.77 8.07
N VAL A 99 -46.62 -22.03 8.42
CA VAL A 99 -47.64 -22.41 7.42
C VAL A 99 -47.77 -21.29 6.40
N ILE A 100 -47.60 -21.64 5.11
CA ILE A 100 -47.56 -20.67 4.00
C ILE A 100 -48.67 -20.83 2.97
N GLY A 101 -49.39 -21.93 3.05
CA GLY A 101 -50.50 -22.18 2.13
C GLY A 101 -51.25 -23.50 2.44
N GLY A 102 -52.25 -23.80 1.62
CA GLY A 102 -53.03 -25.03 1.67
C GLY A 102 -52.46 -26.06 0.67
N ASN A 103 -53.37 -26.84 0.04
CA ASN A 103 -53.03 -27.91 -0.89
C ASN A 103 -52.28 -27.43 -2.14
N THR A 104 -52.64 -26.26 -2.65
CA THR A 104 -52.03 -25.72 -3.87
C THR A 104 -51.90 -24.23 -3.77
N PHE A 105 -50.68 -23.74 -3.98
CA PHE A 105 -50.40 -22.30 -4.00
C PHE A 105 -49.27 -21.96 -4.95
N SER A 106 -49.23 -20.69 -5.38
CA SER A 106 -48.12 -20.11 -6.12
C SER A 106 -47.83 -18.72 -5.55
N LEU A 107 -46.60 -18.53 -5.11
CA LEU A 107 -46.12 -17.28 -4.55
C LEU A 107 -45.36 -16.51 -5.64
N ARG A 108 -45.88 -15.36 -6.05
CA ARG A 108 -45.25 -14.55 -7.08
C ARG A 108 -43.90 -14.02 -6.60
N THR A 109 -42.88 -14.16 -7.43
CA THR A 109 -41.47 -13.72 -7.19
C THR A 109 -41.33 -12.20 -6.94
N SER A 110 -42.34 -11.39 -7.24
CA SER A 110 -42.27 -9.93 -7.11
C SER A 110 -42.48 -9.39 -5.70
N ALA A 111 -42.95 -10.20 -4.77
CA ALA A 111 -42.97 -9.85 -3.34
C ALA A 111 -42.03 -10.79 -2.63
N ARG A 112 -40.93 -10.27 -2.09
CA ARG A 112 -40.10 -10.98 -1.09
C ARG A 112 -41.06 -11.42 0.03
N ASN A 113 -41.65 -12.58 -0.12
CA ASN A 113 -42.45 -13.15 0.93
C ASN A 113 -41.48 -13.81 1.92
N ASP A 114 -41.10 -13.08 2.96
CA ASP A 114 -40.18 -13.57 3.99
C ASP A 114 -40.70 -14.86 4.66
N LYS A 115 -42.01 -15.13 4.59
CA LYS A 115 -42.60 -16.35 5.16
C LYS A 115 -42.25 -17.61 4.39
N SER A 116 -41.94 -17.52 3.09
CA SER A 116 -41.58 -18.67 2.24
C SER A 116 -40.06 -18.83 2.06
N ARG A 117 -39.28 -18.01 2.77
CA ARG A 117 -37.81 -18.00 2.70
C ARG A 117 -37.22 -18.67 3.92
N ILE A 118 -36.31 -19.63 3.68
CA ILE A 118 -35.51 -20.29 4.71
C ILE A 118 -34.07 -19.85 4.55
N VAL A 119 -33.47 -19.35 5.63
CA VAL A 119 -32.09 -18.87 5.67
C VAL A 119 -31.31 -19.72 6.68
N LEU A 120 -30.25 -20.38 6.20
CA LEU A 120 -29.38 -21.22 7.01
C LEU A 120 -28.00 -20.59 7.07
N PRO A 121 -27.59 -19.98 8.20
CA PRO A 121 -26.25 -19.45 8.35
C PRO A 121 -25.23 -20.56 8.46
N PHE A 122 -24.04 -20.33 7.89
CA PHE A 122 -22.90 -21.22 8.04
C PHE A 122 -21.63 -20.47 8.43
N SER A 123 -20.74 -21.17 9.13
CA SER A 123 -19.43 -20.65 9.59
C SER A 123 -18.28 -21.58 9.22
N PHE A 124 -18.38 -22.22 8.07
CA PHE A 124 -17.40 -23.15 7.48
C PHE A 124 -17.24 -22.83 6.00
N ALA A 125 -16.15 -23.28 5.37
CA ALA A 125 -16.00 -23.14 3.92
C ALA A 125 -17.13 -23.87 3.21
N TRP A 126 -17.93 -23.14 2.42
CA TRP A 126 -19.04 -23.71 1.68
C TRP A 126 -18.52 -24.82 0.75
N PRO A 127 -19.06 -26.06 0.85
CA PRO A 127 -18.60 -27.17 0.04
C PRO A 127 -19.11 -27.07 -1.39
N ARG A 128 -18.40 -27.71 -2.32
CA ARG A 128 -18.84 -27.79 -3.71
C ARG A 128 -20.00 -28.74 -3.95
N SER A 129 -20.31 -29.57 -2.98
CA SER A 129 -21.38 -30.57 -3.09
C SER A 129 -22.12 -30.69 -1.78
N TYR A 130 -23.42 -30.83 -1.88
CA TYR A 130 -24.31 -30.95 -0.73
C TYR A 130 -25.53 -31.82 -1.08
N THR A 131 -26.26 -32.25 -0.08
CA THR A 131 -27.56 -32.88 -0.20
C THR A 131 -28.59 -32.01 0.49
N LEU A 132 -29.57 -31.58 -0.27
CA LEU A 132 -30.72 -30.82 0.18
C LEU A 132 -31.95 -31.73 0.24
N ILE A 133 -32.60 -31.78 1.38
CA ILE A 133 -33.86 -32.45 1.59
C ILE A 133 -34.89 -31.39 1.93
N VAL A 134 -35.94 -31.29 1.14
CA VAL A 134 -37.08 -30.38 1.35
C VAL A 134 -38.30 -31.26 1.59
N GLU A 135 -38.95 -31.06 2.71
CA GLU A 135 -40.18 -31.74 3.10
C GLU A 135 -41.32 -30.75 3.17
N ALA A 136 -42.39 -31.01 2.46
CA ALA A 136 -43.68 -30.37 2.66
C ALA A 136 -44.43 -31.17 3.71
N LEU A 137 -44.87 -30.49 4.74
CA LEU A 137 -45.49 -31.10 5.93
C LEU A 137 -46.83 -30.43 6.19
N ASP A 138 -47.76 -31.25 6.67
CA ASP A 138 -49.05 -30.79 7.17
C ASP A 138 -48.92 -30.44 8.66
N PHE A 139 -49.39 -29.27 9.06
CA PHE A 139 -49.34 -28.80 10.43
C PHE A 139 -50.64 -29.17 11.17
N ASN A 140 -50.61 -30.19 11.97
CA ASN A 140 -51.72 -30.61 12.83
C ASN A 140 -51.60 -30.00 14.22
N ASN A 141 -52.60 -29.27 14.66
CA ASN A 141 -52.62 -28.62 15.98
C ASN A 141 -52.90 -29.61 17.14
N ASP A 142 -52.96 -30.91 16.85
CA ASP A 142 -53.20 -31.92 17.84
C ASP A 142 -51.99 -32.23 18.70
N THR A 143 -52.04 -31.85 19.95
CA THR A 143 -51.02 -32.00 21.00
C THR A 143 -50.67 -33.44 21.36
N THR A 144 -51.20 -34.43 20.64
CA THR A 144 -51.06 -35.85 20.99
C THR A 144 -49.88 -36.56 20.37
N THR A 145 -49.25 -35.96 19.33
CA THR A 145 -48.01 -36.51 18.77
C THR A 145 -46.80 -35.95 19.46
N SER A 146 -46.19 -36.70 20.30
CA SER A 146 -45.08 -36.39 21.23
C SER A 146 -43.75 -36.00 20.56
N ASN A 147 -43.70 -35.70 19.27
CA ASN A 147 -42.47 -35.36 18.52
C ASN A 147 -42.51 -34.06 17.71
N GLY A 148 -43.54 -33.20 17.84
CA GLY A 148 -43.55 -31.88 17.20
C GLY A 148 -43.32 -31.88 15.67
N GLY A 149 -43.59 -32.99 14.99
CA GLY A 149 -43.37 -33.16 13.58
C GLY A 149 -44.70 -33.32 12.86
N GLY A 150 -44.99 -32.39 11.95
CA GLY A 150 -46.13 -32.55 11.04
C GLY A 150 -45.99 -33.80 10.17
N GLU A 151 -47.10 -34.23 9.58
CA GLU A 151 -47.13 -35.38 8.70
C GLU A 151 -46.63 -35.02 7.30
N VAL A 152 -45.85 -35.90 6.68
CA VAL A 152 -45.18 -35.61 5.40
C VAL A 152 -46.20 -35.70 4.28
N ILE A 153 -46.40 -34.60 3.56
CA ILE A 153 -47.12 -34.52 2.30
C ILE A 153 -46.24 -35.03 1.17
N GLU A 154 -45.07 -34.42 1.03
CA GLU A 154 -44.11 -34.78 -0.02
C GLU A 154 -42.67 -34.51 0.45
N ARG A 155 -41.73 -35.28 -0.08
CA ARG A 155 -40.32 -35.11 0.18
C ARG A 155 -39.55 -35.03 -1.15
N ALA A 156 -38.91 -33.90 -1.38
CA ALA A 156 -37.99 -33.70 -2.47
C ALA A 156 -36.54 -33.82 -1.98
N VAL A 157 -35.70 -34.46 -2.76
CA VAL A 157 -34.27 -34.61 -2.48
C VAL A 157 -33.46 -34.18 -3.68
N GLN A 158 -32.54 -33.26 -3.45
CA GLN A 158 -31.61 -32.81 -4.46
C GLN A 158 -30.19 -32.95 -3.95
N SER A 159 -29.36 -33.68 -4.73
CA SER A 159 -27.90 -33.67 -4.51
C SER A 159 -27.27 -32.73 -5.50
N GLY A 160 -26.75 -31.62 -5.00
CA GLY A 160 -26.10 -30.59 -5.82
C GLY A 160 -24.61 -30.85 -5.97
N HIS A 161 -24.11 -30.86 -7.21
CA HIS A 161 -22.73 -30.54 -7.51
C HIS A 161 -22.73 -29.15 -8.12
N ASP A 162 -21.97 -28.28 -7.52
CA ASP A 162 -21.53 -26.99 -7.99
C ASP A 162 -22.02 -26.51 -9.35
N GLN A 163 -23.01 -25.67 -9.35
CA GLN A 163 -23.12 -24.57 -10.30
C GLN A 163 -23.85 -23.40 -9.62
N PRO A 164 -23.24 -22.23 -9.45
CA PRO A 164 -23.99 -21.00 -9.29
C PRO A 164 -24.32 -20.48 -10.70
N GLU A 165 -25.02 -21.25 -11.50
CA GLU A 165 -25.71 -20.68 -12.67
C GLU A 165 -27.17 -20.49 -12.31
N PRO A 166 -27.76 -19.37 -12.74
CA PRO A 166 -29.20 -19.18 -12.57
C PRO A 166 -29.92 -20.17 -13.48
N ALA A 167 -29.99 -21.41 -13.06
CA ALA A 167 -30.91 -22.35 -13.67
C ALA A 167 -32.32 -21.92 -13.30
N VAL A 168 -33.08 -21.58 -14.31
CA VAL A 168 -34.51 -21.39 -14.24
C VAL A 168 -35.15 -22.72 -13.85
N ALA A 169 -35.18 -23.03 -12.55
CA ALA A 169 -35.93 -24.15 -12.02
C ALA A 169 -36.21 -23.87 -10.52
N GLU A 170 -37.45 -23.90 -10.16
CA GLU A 170 -37.95 -23.84 -8.79
C GLU A 170 -37.41 -25.01 -7.95
N PRO A 171 -36.95 -24.82 -6.71
CA PRO A 171 -36.89 -23.62 -5.88
C PRO A 171 -35.65 -22.75 -6.13
N GLU A 172 -35.76 -21.44 -5.88
CA GLU A 172 -34.61 -20.52 -5.99
C GLU A 172 -33.64 -20.75 -4.83
N ILE A 173 -32.48 -21.33 -5.13
CA ILE A 173 -31.40 -21.59 -4.18
C ILE A 173 -30.32 -20.57 -4.40
N ARG A 174 -29.86 -19.93 -3.31
CA ARG A 174 -28.77 -18.97 -3.36
C ARG A 174 -27.81 -19.16 -2.20
N VAL A 175 -26.51 -19.08 -2.46
CA VAL A 175 -25.47 -18.96 -1.43
C VAL A 175 -24.90 -17.56 -1.47
N THR A 176 -24.91 -16.89 -0.32
CA THR A 176 -24.43 -15.51 -0.17
C THR A 176 -23.37 -15.47 0.93
N CYS A 177 -22.22 -14.89 0.62
CA CYS A 177 -21.18 -14.68 1.62
C CYS A 177 -21.53 -13.48 2.51
N ASP A 178 -21.11 -13.54 3.77
CA ASP A 178 -21.15 -12.39 4.65
C ASP A 178 -20.24 -11.27 4.15
N GLU A 179 -20.43 -10.08 4.67
CA GLU A 179 -19.66 -8.91 4.33
C GLU A 179 -18.15 -9.19 4.49
N HIS A 180 -17.36 -8.81 3.52
CA HIS A 180 -15.92 -9.02 3.45
C HIS A 180 -15.46 -10.47 3.25
N TYR A 181 -16.36 -11.42 3.06
CA TYR A 181 -16.04 -12.77 2.64
C TYR A 181 -16.29 -12.94 1.14
N TYR A 182 -15.40 -13.61 0.47
CA TYR A 182 -15.36 -13.74 -0.98
C TYR A 182 -15.05 -15.16 -1.44
N GLY A 183 -15.21 -15.35 -2.75
CA GLY A 183 -14.97 -16.61 -3.40
C GLY A 183 -16.11 -17.59 -3.22
N PHE A 184 -16.05 -18.71 -3.95
CA PHE A 184 -17.09 -19.72 -3.96
C PHE A 184 -17.41 -20.27 -2.56
N GLY A 185 -16.40 -20.53 -1.75
CA GLY A 185 -16.56 -21.10 -0.41
C GLY A 185 -16.80 -20.06 0.69
N CYS A 186 -16.95 -18.78 0.37
CA CYS A 186 -17.03 -17.69 1.35
C CYS A 186 -15.90 -17.75 2.40
N ASN A 187 -14.72 -18.26 2.01
CA ASN A 187 -13.59 -18.54 2.89
C ASN A 187 -12.41 -17.60 2.69
N LYS A 188 -12.53 -16.64 1.81
CA LYS A 188 -11.49 -15.65 1.56
C LYS A 188 -11.91 -14.32 2.19
N PHE A 189 -11.27 -13.99 3.29
CA PHE A 189 -11.56 -12.73 3.98
C PHE A 189 -10.72 -11.59 3.40
N CYS A 190 -11.37 -10.51 2.97
CA CYS A 190 -10.74 -9.28 2.57
C CYS A 190 -11.60 -8.09 3.00
N ARG A 191 -11.07 -7.27 3.88
CA ARG A 191 -11.70 -6.01 4.29
C ARG A 191 -10.93 -4.84 3.72
N PRO A 192 -11.52 -3.97 2.91
CA PRO A 192 -10.85 -2.78 2.39
C PRO A 192 -10.25 -1.94 3.51
N ARG A 193 -9.08 -1.37 3.26
CA ARG A 193 -8.35 -0.51 4.22
C ARG A 193 -7.70 0.64 3.49
N ASP A 194 -7.62 1.77 4.19
CA ASP A 194 -6.83 2.92 3.79
C ASP A 194 -6.24 3.57 5.06
N GLU A 195 -5.32 2.83 5.68
CA GLU A 195 -4.69 3.19 6.95
C GLU A 195 -3.27 2.60 7.05
N PHE A 196 -2.57 2.85 8.15
CA PHE A 196 -1.18 2.41 8.37
C PHE A 196 -0.90 0.93 8.04
N PHE A 197 -1.88 0.04 8.23
CA PHE A 197 -1.73 -1.40 7.98
C PHE A 197 -1.95 -1.82 6.53
N GLY A 198 -2.32 -0.90 5.65
CA GLY A 198 -2.50 -1.16 4.23
C GLY A 198 -3.46 -0.18 3.55
N HIS A 199 -3.23 0.02 2.26
CA HIS A 199 -3.98 0.93 1.40
C HIS A 199 -4.49 0.14 0.19
N TYR A 200 -5.63 -0.54 0.34
CA TYR A 200 -6.17 -1.42 -0.70
C TYR A 200 -7.70 -1.52 -0.68
N THR A 201 -8.24 -1.87 -1.83
CA THR A 201 -9.60 -2.37 -2.01
C THR A 201 -9.58 -3.89 -2.17
N CYS A 202 -10.77 -4.50 -2.20
CA CYS A 202 -10.92 -5.93 -2.47
C CYS A 202 -11.63 -6.12 -3.81
N ASP A 203 -11.10 -6.97 -4.68
CA ASP A 203 -11.77 -7.36 -5.90
C ASP A 203 -12.91 -8.35 -5.60
N HIS A 204 -13.69 -8.72 -6.63
CA HIS A 204 -14.81 -9.66 -6.52
C HIS A 204 -14.40 -11.08 -6.08
N ASN A 205 -13.11 -11.42 -6.17
CA ASN A 205 -12.54 -12.67 -5.70
C ASN A 205 -11.90 -12.56 -4.31
N GLY A 206 -11.98 -11.38 -3.68
CA GLY A 206 -11.36 -11.10 -2.39
C GLY A 206 -9.84 -10.98 -2.45
N ASN A 207 -9.26 -10.62 -3.60
CA ASN A 207 -7.84 -10.27 -3.66
C ASN A 207 -7.68 -8.80 -3.31
N LYS A 208 -6.56 -8.48 -2.64
CA LYS A 208 -6.18 -7.10 -2.36
C LYS A 208 -5.72 -6.43 -3.65
N THR A 209 -6.31 -5.28 -3.97
CA THR A 209 -5.88 -4.39 -5.04
C THR A 209 -5.41 -3.10 -4.39
N CYS A 210 -4.13 -2.80 -4.51
CA CYS A 210 -3.56 -1.62 -3.88
C CYS A 210 -4.19 -0.34 -4.44
N LEU A 211 -4.41 0.64 -3.57
CA LEU A 211 -4.76 1.99 -3.98
C LEU A 211 -3.61 2.62 -4.76
N GLU A 212 -3.93 3.63 -5.55
CA GLU A 212 -2.95 4.33 -6.35
C GLU A 212 -1.80 4.86 -5.50
N GLY A 213 -0.58 4.64 -5.98
CA GLY A 213 0.63 5.04 -5.27
C GLY A 213 1.13 4.08 -4.19
N TRP A 214 0.46 2.94 -4.00
CA TRP A 214 0.86 1.94 -3.02
C TRP A 214 1.23 0.62 -3.67
N SER A 215 2.09 -0.16 -3.02
CA SER A 215 2.62 -1.42 -3.52
C SER A 215 2.92 -2.42 -2.39
N GLY A 216 3.36 -3.62 -2.79
CA GLY A 216 3.66 -4.71 -1.87
C GLY A 216 2.45 -5.60 -1.59
N PRO A 217 2.65 -6.76 -0.94
CA PRO A 217 1.60 -7.75 -0.70
C PRO A 217 0.51 -7.25 0.25
N GLU A 218 0.86 -6.34 1.15
CA GLU A 218 -0.08 -5.70 2.08
C GLU A 218 -0.45 -4.27 1.65
N CYS A 219 0.05 -3.81 0.48
CA CYS A 219 -0.19 -2.46 -0.02
C CYS A 219 0.19 -1.36 0.99
N ASN A 220 1.28 -1.56 1.72
CA ASN A 220 1.78 -0.65 2.76
C ASN A 220 3.11 0.00 2.39
N THR A 221 3.60 -0.25 1.19
CA THR A 221 4.83 0.34 0.67
C THR A 221 4.47 1.46 -0.30
N ALA A 222 4.80 2.71 0.06
CA ALA A 222 4.56 3.84 -0.81
C ALA A 222 5.44 3.76 -2.07
N ILE A 223 4.88 4.12 -3.21
CA ILE A 223 5.61 4.30 -4.46
C ILE A 223 6.14 5.73 -4.46
N CYS A 224 7.46 5.86 -4.43
CA CYS A 224 8.10 7.16 -4.43
C CYS A 224 7.91 7.88 -5.78
N ARG A 225 8.16 9.19 -5.79
CA ARG A 225 8.15 10.02 -6.99
C ARG A 225 9.00 9.39 -8.10
N GLN A 226 8.51 9.42 -9.31
CA GLN A 226 9.27 8.96 -10.47
C GLN A 226 10.59 9.74 -10.59
N GLY A 227 11.70 9.00 -10.71
CA GLY A 227 13.05 9.58 -10.74
C GLY A 227 13.71 9.73 -9.37
N CYS A 228 13.01 9.51 -8.27
CA CYS A 228 13.61 9.46 -6.93
C CYS A 228 14.69 8.39 -6.86
N SER A 229 15.87 8.75 -6.34
CA SER A 229 17.00 7.83 -6.20
C SER A 229 16.59 6.62 -5.34
N MET A 230 16.81 5.42 -5.87
CA MET A 230 16.52 4.19 -5.14
C MET A 230 17.53 3.92 -4.02
N GLU A 231 18.73 4.52 -4.10
CA GLU A 231 19.81 4.32 -3.13
C GLU A 231 19.78 5.39 -2.04
N HIS A 232 19.42 6.61 -2.40
CA HIS A 232 19.55 7.79 -1.53
C HIS A 232 18.22 8.49 -1.24
N GLY A 233 17.13 8.01 -1.83
CA GLY A 233 15.78 8.52 -1.60
C GLY A 233 14.89 7.51 -0.90
N THR A 234 13.93 8.00 -0.14
CA THR A 234 12.89 7.20 0.51
C THR A 234 11.57 7.94 0.45
N CYS A 235 10.46 7.22 0.64
CA CYS A 235 9.15 7.85 0.78
C CYS A 235 8.29 7.10 1.80
N LYS A 236 7.44 7.81 2.50
CA LYS A 236 6.42 7.25 3.38
C LYS A 236 5.01 7.49 2.84
N VAL A 237 4.89 8.44 1.94
CA VAL A 237 3.65 8.83 1.27
C VAL A 237 3.88 8.73 -0.23
N PRO A 238 2.89 8.27 -1.00
CA PRO A 238 2.97 8.20 -2.45
C PRO A 238 3.42 9.52 -3.09
N GLY A 239 4.35 9.44 -4.05
CA GLY A 239 4.86 10.61 -4.76
C GLY A 239 5.83 11.48 -3.98
N GLU A 240 6.18 11.13 -2.75
CA GLU A 240 7.25 11.78 -1.97
C GLU A 240 8.62 11.30 -2.46
N CYS A 241 9.65 12.16 -2.33
CA CYS A 241 11.05 11.79 -2.42
C CYS A 241 11.81 12.47 -1.29
N LYS A 242 12.14 11.74 -0.25
CA LYS A 242 12.86 12.22 0.92
C LYS A 242 14.27 11.70 0.91
N CYS A 243 15.23 12.62 0.87
CA CYS A 243 16.63 12.27 0.79
C CYS A 243 17.17 11.72 2.12
N GLN A 244 18.05 10.76 2.01
CA GLN A 244 18.89 10.31 3.10
C GLN A 244 19.88 11.40 3.51
N TYR A 245 20.39 11.30 4.73
CA TYR A 245 21.35 12.26 5.25
C TYR A 245 22.61 12.33 4.37
N GLY A 246 22.98 13.55 3.99
CA GLY A 246 24.10 13.80 3.09
C GLY A 246 23.73 13.89 1.61
N TRP A 247 22.44 13.70 1.25
CA TRP A 247 21.95 13.82 -0.10
C TRP A 247 20.90 14.92 -0.21
N GLN A 248 20.76 15.49 -1.41
CA GLN A 248 19.89 16.62 -1.69
C GLN A 248 19.37 16.59 -3.13
N GLY A 249 18.58 17.59 -3.48
CA GLY A 249 17.94 17.70 -4.78
C GLY A 249 16.53 17.10 -4.80
N GLU A 250 15.81 17.35 -5.87
CA GLU A 250 14.43 16.90 -6.03
C GLU A 250 14.31 15.37 -6.09
N TYR A 251 15.35 14.73 -6.59
CA TYR A 251 15.42 13.28 -6.79
C TYR A 251 16.43 12.59 -5.86
N CYS A 252 17.02 13.34 -4.91
CA CYS A 252 18.04 12.82 -3.99
C CYS A 252 19.26 12.21 -4.71
N ASP A 253 19.60 12.75 -5.84
CA ASP A 253 20.67 12.32 -6.74
C ASP A 253 21.95 13.15 -6.58
N LYS A 254 21.93 14.19 -5.75
CA LYS A 254 23.04 15.09 -5.50
C LYS A 254 23.55 14.95 -4.08
N CYS A 255 24.86 14.73 -3.95
CA CYS A 255 25.50 14.75 -2.64
C CYS A 255 25.56 16.18 -2.06
N ILE A 256 25.67 16.30 -0.76
CA ILE A 256 25.96 17.54 -0.07
C ILE A 256 27.48 17.61 0.12
N PRO A 257 28.17 18.62 -0.46
CA PRO A 257 29.61 18.76 -0.29
C PRO A 257 29.97 19.13 1.15
N HIS A 258 31.23 18.98 1.50
CA HIS A 258 31.73 19.36 2.82
C HIS A 258 31.45 20.85 3.10
N PRO A 259 30.96 21.20 4.32
CA PRO A 259 30.79 22.61 4.70
C PRO A 259 32.09 23.39 4.51
N GLY A 260 32.04 24.47 3.73
CA GLY A 260 33.23 25.27 3.40
C GLY A 260 33.94 24.85 2.11
N CYS A 261 33.47 23.83 1.38
CA CYS A 261 33.89 23.55 0.03
C CYS A 261 33.56 24.73 -0.89
N VAL A 262 34.56 25.39 -1.49
CA VAL A 262 34.39 26.66 -2.22
C VAL A 262 34.30 26.41 -3.73
N HIS A 263 35.36 25.85 -4.33
CA HIS A 263 35.46 25.54 -5.76
C HIS A 263 35.59 24.04 -5.95
N GLY A 264 34.50 23.31 -5.64
CA GLY A 264 34.50 21.86 -5.75
C GLY A 264 33.13 21.27 -5.64
N THR A 265 33.05 20.01 -6.00
CA THR A 265 31.84 19.18 -6.00
C THR A 265 32.03 17.96 -5.09
N CYS A 266 31.07 17.06 -5.10
CA CYS A 266 31.15 15.77 -4.41
C CYS A 266 30.61 14.64 -5.28
N VAL A 267 30.98 13.41 -4.99
CA VAL A 267 30.33 12.18 -5.45
C VAL A 267 29.77 11.39 -4.27
N GLU A 268 30.39 11.54 -3.11
CA GLU A 268 29.92 11.00 -1.84
C GLU A 268 29.63 12.15 -0.87
N PRO A 269 28.70 11.98 0.06
CA PRO A 269 28.41 13.00 1.07
C PRO A 269 29.66 13.47 1.80
N TRP A 270 29.73 14.78 2.01
CA TRP A 270 30.80 15.47 2.78
C TRP A 270 32.17 15.41 2.13
N GLN A 271 32.27 15.08 0.86
CA GLN A 271 33.49 15.25 0.06
C GLN A 271 33.61 16.70 -0.42
N CYS A 272 34.84 17.09 -0.74
CA CYS A 272 35.15 18.26 -1.53
C CYS A 272 36.16 17.88 -2.62
N LEU A 273 35.67 17.62 -3.82
CA LEU A 273 36.45 17.31 -5.00
C LEU A 273 36.66 18.62 -5.78
N CYS A 274 37.89 19.05 -5.83
CA CYS A 274 38.21 20.37 -6.38
C CYS A 274 37.97 20.42 -7.90
N ASP A 275 37.47 21.56 -8.35
CA ASP A 275 37.42 21.93 -9.75
C ASP A 275 38.84 22.10 -10.29
N THR A 276 38.99 22.09 -11.63
CA THR A 276 40.28 22.29 -12.27
C THR A 276 40.94 23.60 -11.82
N ASN A 277 42.22 23.53 -11.48
CA ASN A 277 43.04 24.63 -11.00
C ASN A 277 42.72 25.10 -9.55
N TRP A 278 41.90 24.33 -8.81
CA TRP A 278 41.67 24.58 -7.41
C TRP A 278 42.26 23.43 -6.55
N GLY A 279 42.63 23.73 -5.34
CA GLY A 279 43.25 22.77 -4.42
C GLY A 279 43.05 23.12 -2.96
N GLY A 280 43.69 22.35 -2.09
CA GLY A 280 43.46 22.41 -0.65
C GLY A 280 42.31 21.48 -0.22
N GLN A 281 42.10 21.35 1.08
CA GLN A 281 41.05 20.46 1.64
C GLN A 281 39.63 20.94 1.34
N LEU A 282 39.49 22.25 1.17
CA LEU A 282 38.21 22.90 0.92
C LEU A 282 38.14 23.50 -0.50
N CYS A 283 39.10 23.17 -1.37
CA CYS A 283 39.21 23.72 -2.72
C CYS A 283 39.19 25.25 -2.75
N ASP A 284 39.77 25.87 -1.76
CA ASP A 284 39.86 27.32 -1.54
C ASP A 284 41.17 27.91 -2.04
N LYS A 285 42.09 27.10 -2.57
CA LYS A 285 43.42 27.49 -3.00
C LYS A 285 43.49 27.54 -4.52
N ASP A 286 43.79 28.69 -5.08
CA ASP A 286 43.99 28.88 -6.51
C ASP A 286 45.36 28.29 -6.92
N LEU A 287 45.36 27.27 -7.76
CA LEU A 287 46.56 26.62 -8.30
C LEU A 287 47.01 27.30 -9.62
N ASN A 288 46.22 28.13 -10.22
CA ASN A 288 46.49 28.84 -11.42
C ASN A 288 46.35 30.37 -11.24
N TYR A 289 46.99 30.88 -10.18
CA TYR A 289 46.90 32.29 -9.81
C TYR A 289 47.32 33.23 -10.98
N CYS A 290 48.31 32.84 -11.78
CA CYS A 290 48.73 33.54 -12.98
C CYS A 290 47.61 33.68 -14.02
N GLY A 291 46.82 32.60 -14.23
CA GLY A 291 45.73 32.61 -15.20
C GLY A 291 44.50 33.38 -14.72
N THR A 292 44.19 33.27 -13.44
CA THR A 292 42.97 33.89 -12.88
C THR A 292 43.15 35.36 -12.51
N ARG A 293 44.32 35.78 -12.00
CA ARG A 293 44.58 37.12 -11.48
C ARG A 293 45.48 37.98 -12.37
N GLN A 294 46.30 37.38 -13.26
CA GLN A 294 47.25 38.07 -14.11
C GLN A 294 48.08 39.14 -13.35
N PRO A 295 48.77 38.76 -12.27
CA PRO A 295 49.36 39.70 -11.36
C PRO A 295 50.62 40.42 -11.88
N CYS A 296 51.26 39.87 -12.90
CA CYS A 296 52.49 40.43 -13.47
C CYS A 296 52.19 41.58 -14.45
N LEU A 297 52.78 42.71 -14.21
CA LEU A 297 52.63 43.94 -15.03
C LEU A 297 53.80 44.03 -16.04
N ASN A 298 53.71 45.00 -16.92
CA ASN A 298 54.78 45.38 -17.84
C ASN A 298 55.40 44.21 -18.59
N GLU A 299 54.52 43.31 -19.13
CA GLU A 299 54.92 42.11 -19.88
C GLU A 299 55.77 41.11 -19.10
N GLY A 300 55.72 41.18 -17.75
CA GLY A 300 56.34 40.17 -16.87
C GLY A 300 55.77 38.80 -17.09
N THR A 301 56.63 37.79 -17.15
CA THR A 301 56.22 36.39 -17.28
C THR A 301 55.80 35.84 -15.92
N CYS A 302 54.53 35.41 -15.79
CA CYS A 302 53.98 34.82 -14.58
C CYS A 302 54.22 33.30 -14.54
N SER A 303 54.66 32.78 -13.42
CA SER A 303 54.75 31.33 -13.15
C SER A 303 54.11 30.99 -11.80
N ASN A 304 53.19 29.99 -11.77
CA ASN A 304 52.60 29.49 -10.55
C ASN A 304 53.66 28.71 -9.74
N THR A 305 53.87 29.07 -8.49
CA THR A 305 54.89 28.42 -7.61
C THR A 305 54.30 27.58 -6.52
N GLY A 306 52.94 27.59 -6.36
CA GLY A 306 52.21 26.83 -5.39
C GLY A 306 50.80 27.36 -5.20
N PRO A 307 50.05 26.80 -4.27
CA PRO A 307 48.69 27.27 -3.96
C PRO A 307 48.67 28.73 -3.56
N ASP A 308 47.90 29.56 -4.27
CA ASP A 308 47.81 31.03 -4.08
C ASP A 308 49.15 31.77 -4.20
N LYS A 309 50.13 31.15 -4.87
CA LYS A 309 51.50 31.69 -5.00
C LYS A 309 51.93 31.78 -6.45
N TYR A 310 52.57 32.84 -6.75
CA TYR A 310 53.14 33.12 -8.07
C TYR A 310 54.49 33.78 -7.97
N HIS A 311 55.19 33.79 -9.05
CA HIS A 311 56.43 34.53 -9.24
C HIS A 311 56.40 35.24 -10.62
N CYS A 312 56.70 36.52 -10.62
CA CYS A 312 56.87 37.26 -11.85
C CYS A 312 58.33 37.36 -12.25
N THR A 313 58.68 36.91 -13.43
CA THR A 313 59.96 37.21 -14.05
C THR A 313 59.85 38.48 -14.83
N CYS A 314 60.46 39.55 -14.37
CA CYS A 314 60.37 40.85 -14.96
C CYS A 314 61.29 40.98 -16.20
N PRO A 315 60.81 41.67 -17.26
CA PRO A 315 61.70 42.04 -18.36
C PRO A 315 62.71 43.09 -17.96
N GLU A 316 63.72 43.29 -18.82
CA GLU A 316 64.79 44.28 -18.59
C GLU A 316 64.15 45.68 -18.40
N GLY A 317 64.66 46.40 -17.35
CA GLY A 317 64.15 47.73 -17.02
C GLY A 317 62.98 47.76 -16.04
N TYR A 318 62.46 46.58 -15.56
CA TYR A 318 61.41 46.50 -14.59
C TYR A 318 61.80 45.61 -13.39
N SER A 319 61.30 45.98 -12.23
CA SER A 319 61.48 45.24 -10.99
C SER A 319 60.25 45.29 -10.06
N GLY A 320 60.28 44.61 -8.92
CA GLY A 320 59.23 44.47 -7.98
C GLY A 320 58.56 43.10 -8.02
N VAL A 321 57.64 42.86 -7.08
CA VAL A 321 56.94 41.54 -6.95
C VAL A 321 56.10 41.24 -8.15
N ASN A 322 55.47 42.27 -8.70
CA ASN A 322 54.59 42.24 -9.87
C ASN A 322 55.16 42.93 -11.08
N CYS A 323 56.48 43.21 -11.14
CA CYS A 323 57.13 44.00 -12.13
C CYS A 323 56.57 45.43 -12.24
N GLU A 324 56.09 45.97 -11.14
CA GLU A 324 55.43 47.30 -11.03
C GLU A 324 56.38 48.48 -11.02
N ARG A 325 57.69 48.28 -10.83
CA ARG A 325 58.70 49.31 -10.73
C ARG A 325 59.52 49.38 -11.98
N ALA A 326 59.50 50.52 -12.64
CA ALA A 326 60.42 50.80 -13.72
C ALA A 326 61.83 51.10 -13.16
N GLU A 327 62.81 50.34 -13.55
CA GLU A 327 64.21 50.65 -13.32
C GLU A 327 64.69 51.62 -14.39
N HIS A 328 64.65 52.88 -14.01
CA HIS A 328 65.29 53.85 -14.89
C HIS A 328 66.79 53.55 -14.94
N ALA A 329 67.19 52.98 -16.03
CA ALA A 329 68.58 53.03 -16.38
C ALA A 329 68.97 54.51 -16.51
N CYS A 330 69.61 55.03 -15.49
CA CYS A 330 70.38 56.23 -15.68
C CYS A 330 71.46 55.84 -16.64
N LEU A 331 71.21 55.95 -17.95
CA LEU A 331 72.23 55.87 -18.95
C LEU A 331 73.23 56.98 -18.62
N SER A 332 74.32 56.64 -17.99
CA SER A 332 75.51 57.47 -18.01
C SER A 332 76.04 57.49 -19.42
N GLU A 333 75.38 58.25 -20.30
CA GLU A 333 76.03 58.78 -21.48
C GLU A 333 77.04 59.86 -21.07
N ALA A 334 78.11 59.37 -20.53
CA ALA A 334 79.28 60.20 -20.31
C ALA A 334 80.50 59.40 -20.80
N LEU A 335 80.57 59.19 -22.07
CA LEU A 335 81.86 58.86 -22.69
C LEU A 335 81.76 59.21 -24.20
N PHE A 336 82.19 60.32 -24.50
CA PHE A 336 82.92 60.76 -25.67
C PHE A 336 82.70 62.27 -25.94
N LEU A 337 83.40 63.08 -25.15
CA LEU A 337 83.87 64.34 -25.67
C LEU A 337 85.27 64.56 -25.03
N THR A 338 86.22 64.41 -25.95
CA THR A 338 87.59 64.80 -25.75
C THR A 338 87.70 66.28 -25.48
N GLU A 339 88.59 66.57 -24.50
CA GLU A 339 89.31 67.77 -24.31
C GLU A 339 88.57 69.12 -24.37
N ALA A 340 88.46 69.74 -23.32
CA ALA A 340 89.00 70.97 -22.90
C ALA A 340 88.17 71.76 -21.84
N VAL A 341 88.91 72.10 -20.77
CA VAL A 341 88.77 73.30 -19.93
C VAL A 341 87.71 73.30 -18.85
N VAL A 342 88.13 72.88 -17.64
CA VAL A 342 88.27 73.61 -16.37
C VAL A 342 87.18 74.58 -15.95
N TRP A 343 86.74 74.36 -14.72
CA TRP A 343 86.18 75.25 -13.75
C TRP A 343 84.65 75.27 -13.53
N ARG A 344 84.33 74.72 -12.31
CA ARG A 344 83.23 75.12 -11.37
C ARG A 344 81.85 74.75 -11.75
N THR A 345 81.23 73.96 -11.02
CA THR A 345 80.58 73.94 -9.74
C THR A 345 79.78 72.64 -9.62
N ALA A 346 80.04 71.96 -8.50
CA ALA A 346 79.25 70.89 -8.10
C ALA A 346 77.81 71.41 -7.73
N ARG A 347 76.86 71.06 -8.53
CA ARG A 347 75.47 71.01 -8.10
C ARG A 347 74.93 69.61 -8.44
N ALA A 348 74.57 68.96 -7.38
CA ALA A 348 73.89 67.73 -7.47
C ALA A 348 72.76 67.81 -8.50
N LEU A 349 72.83 66.97 -9.53
CA LEU A 349 71.69 66.69 -10.35
C LEU A 349 70.83 65.75 -9.53
N GLU A 350 69.90 66.36 -8.86
CA GLU A 350 68.76 65.64 -8.27
C GLU A 350 67.92 65.07 -9.45
N CYS A 351 68.00 63.75 -9.64
CA CYS A 351 67.09 63.06 -10.51
C CYS A 351 65.72 63.12 -9.85
N GLN A 352 64.85 64.04 -10.21
CA GLN A 352 63.45 64.01 -9.84
C GLN A 352 62.79 62.90 -10.69
N CYS A 353 62.58 61.83 -9.99
CA CYS A 353 61.60 60.83 -10.40
C CYS A 353 60.23 61.49 -10.46
N LEU A 354 59.71 61.76 -11.59
CA LEU A 354 58.31 62.11 -11.78
C LEU A 354 57.50 60.85 -11.40
N GLN A 355 57.00 60.88 -10.17
CA GLN A 355 55.96 59.95 -9.78
C GLN A 355 54.76 60.24 -10.68
N ALA A 356 54.49 59.39 -11.65
CA ALA A 356 53.18 59.33 -12.28
C ALA A 356 52.20 58.86 -11.16
N GLY A 357 51.43 59.78 -10.64
CA GLY A 357 50.35 59.51 -9.70
C GLY A 357 49.33 58.60 -10.36
N PRO A 358 48.59 57.85 -9.56
CA PRO A 358 47.53 57.02 -10.11
C PRO A 358 46.43 57.88 -10.73
N ASP A 359 46.09 57.58 -11.95
CA ASP A 359 44.96 58.17 -12.66
C ASP A 359 43.65 57.86 -11.90
N PRO A 360 42.87 58.86 -11.45
CA PRO A 360 41.62 58.63 -10.77
C PRO A 360 40.46 58.62 -11.75
N LEU A 361 40.24 57.57 -12.51
CA LEU A 361 38.98 57.37 -13.20
C LEU A 361 38.86 55.89 -13.62
N LEU A 362 38.12 55.13 -12.79
CA LEU A 362 37.19 54.09 -13.28
C LEU A 362 36.47 53.46 -12.05
N HIS A 363 35.56 54.28 -11.49
CA HIS A 363 34.35 53.74 -10.86
C HIS A 363 33.24 53.86 -11.90
N GLN A 364 32.81 52.72 -12.44
CA GLN A 364 31.41 52.40 -12.72
C GLN A 364 31.26 50.90 -12.80
#